data_6196cba95ff4d4835ab1aedd10f7c84d
#
_entry.id   6196cba95ff4d4835ab1aedd10f7c84d
#
_cell.length_a   1.000
_cell.length_b   1.000
_cell.length_c   1.000
_cell.angle_alpha   90.00
_cell.angle_beta   90.00
_cell.angle_gamma   90.00
#
_symmetry.space_group_name_H-M   'P 1'
#
loop_
_entity.id
_entity.type
_entity.pdbx_description
1 polymer ?
#
loop_
_entity_poly.entity_id
_entity_poly.type
_entity_poly.pdbx_seq_one_letter_code
_entity_poly.pdbx_strand_id
1 'polypeptide(L)'
;MEQEFAKYIRTKELIYKYAKGMRDIIGKEIHPYHELFFFLDGHAEFIWEHGKTVLKPYTLVIIPKEHFHQFIVHGKESDYIRCLFNFESVSELNDLIDLKLKEISIFCENKLTDIFCKLNELTLSSMQNFEKNILVKAYLAQLLVALPNTMQAEFENALIFHPITRNALLYINKNMKKAFTIADLSRELHVSASYLAHVFKSDLHISIHQYILEKRLIAANKEIRQTGNAMQAAKDCGFRDYSGFYKQYKKMFGISPSETKRF
;
A
#
# COMPACT_ATOMS: atom_id res chain seq x y z
N MET A 1 -13.67 22.23 12.99
CA MET A 1 -13.07 21.24 12.07
C MET A 1 -11.66 21.71 11.78
N GLU A 2 -10.66 21.13 12.45
CA GLU A 2 -9.26 21.41 12.11
C GLU A 2 -8.99 20.87 10.72
N GLN A 3 -8.53 21.75 9.82
CA GLN A 3 -8.23 21.37 8.44
C GLN A 3 -6.95 20.54 8.42
N GLU A 4 -6.95 19.44 7.65
CA GLU A 4 -5.70 18.77 7.30
C GLU A 4 -4.75 19.77 6.65
N PHE A 5 -3.54 19.82 7.18
CA PHE A 5 -2.47 20.59 6.58
C PHE A 5 -1.57 19.63 5.80
N ALA A 6 -1.51 19.80 4.50
CA ALA A 6 -0.67 18.96 3.65
C ALA A 6 0.18 19.80 2.70
N LYS A 7 1.45 19.40 2.53
CA LYS A 7 2.41 19.98 1.58
C LYS A 7 2.96 18.89 0.69
N TYR A 8 3.19 19.25 -0.58
CA TYR A 8 3.56 18.28 -1.62
C TYR A 8 4.74 18.75 -2.44
N ILE A 9 5.57 17.80 -2.85
CA ILE A 9 6.44 17.92 -4.02
C ILE A 9 5.99 16.82 -4.99
N ARG A 10 5.56 17.22 -6.18
CA ARG A 10 5.07 16.29 -7.21
C ARG A 10 5.94 16.38 -8.44
N THR A 11 6.46 15.24 -8.86
CA THR A 11 7.18 15.07 -10.12
C THR A 11 6.35 14.20 -11.08
N LYS A 12 6.92 13.85 -12.25
CA LYS A 12 6.29 12.88 -13.15
C LYS A 12 6.31 11.46 -12.61
N GLU A 13 7.28 11.11 -11.76
CA GLU A 13 7.55 9.73 -11.31
C GLU A 13 7.19 9.49 -9.85
N LEU A 14 7.21 10.53 -9.01
CA LEU A 14 6.95 10.39 -7.59
C LEU A 14 6.19 11.57 -6.98
N ILE A 15 5.55 11.31 -5.86
CA ILE A 15 4.94 12.32 -5.00
C ILE A 15 5.58 12.17 -3.62
N TYR A 16 6.06 13.28 -3.06
CA TYR A 16 6.36 13.41 -1.65
C TYR A 16 5.27 14.25 -0.97
N LYS A 17 4.76 13.78 0.16
CA LYS A 17 3.73 14.46 0.96
C LYS A 17 4.20 14.55 2.41
N TYR A 18 4.10 15.73 3.01
CA TYR A 18 4.07 15.93 4.45
C TYR A 18 2.65 16.31 4.85
N ALA A 19 2.08 15.68 5.85
CA ALA A 19 0.72 15.97 6.28
C ALA A 19 0.55 15.89 7.80
N LYS A 20 -0.29 16.77 8.30
CA LYS A 20 -0.81 16.79 9.67
C LYS A 20 -2.33 16.68 9.61
N GLY A 21 -2.91 15.79 10.42
CA GLY A 21 -4.35 15.51 10.41
C GLY A 21 -4.75 14.33 9.49
N MET A 22 -6.05 14.03 9.45
CA MET A 22 -6.56 12.72 9.00
C MET A 22 -7.24 12.68 7.64
N ARG A 23 -7.29 13.74 6.86
CA ARG A 23 -8.25 13.83 5.74
C ARG A 23 -8.16 12.74 4.66
N ASP A 24 -7.04 12.04 4.51
CA ASP A 24 -6.85 11.07 3.41
C ASP A 24 -6.44 9.67 3.87
N ILE A 25 -6.63 9.34 5.13
CA ILE A 25 -6.13 8.07 5.64
C ILE A 25 -7.26 7.32 6.26
N ILE A 26 -8.08 6.79 5.54
CA ILE A 26 -8.95 5.78 6.11
C ILE A 26 -9.42 4.96 4.95
N GLY A 27 -8.51 4.22 4.47
CA GLY A 27 -8.79 3.23 3.49
C GLY A 27 -8.03 1.98 3.83
N LYS A 28 -8.67 0.93 3.54
CA LYS A 28 -8.09 -0.34 3.27
C LYS A 28 -7.50 -0.16 1.90
N GLU A 29 -6.18 -0.15 1.80
CA GLU A 29 -5.54 0.22 0.55
C GLU A 29 -4.77 -0.97 -0.03
N ILE A 30 -4.97 -1.18 -1.30
CA ILE A 30 -4.08 -1.93 -2.17
C ILE A 30 -3.89 -1.05 -3.39
N HIS A 31 -2.68 -0.62 -3.66
CA HIS A 31 -2.40 0.31 -4.75
C HIS A 31 -1.25 -0.16 -5.65
N PRO A 32 -1.18 0.28 -6.93
CA PRO A 32 -0.19 -0.18 -7.89
C PRO A 32 1.16 0.56 -7.80
N TYR A 33 1.40 1.29 -6.74
CA TYR A 33 2.65 2.02 -6.50
C TYR A 33 3.27 1.60 -5.17
N HIS A 34 4.57 1.86 -5.01
CA HIS A 34 5.29 1.72 -3.74
C HIS A 34 4.98 2.92 -2.85
N GLU A 35 4.88 2.66 -1.55
CA GLU A 35 4.75 3.71 -0.55
C GLU A 35 5.84 3.56 0.53
N LEU A 36 6.54 4.65 0.82
CA LEU A 36 7.38 4.78 1.99
C LEU A 36 6.68 5.73 2.94
N PHE A 37 6.15 5.18 4.02
CA PHE A 37 5.35 5.90 5.00
C PHE A 37 6.16 6.13 6.27
N PHE A 38 6.43 7.39 6.61
CA PHE A 38 7.16 7.76 7.81
C PHE A 38 6.21 8.40 8.82
N PHE A 39 5.99 7.69 9.92
CA PHE A 39 5.15 8.13 11.02
C PHE A 39 5.97 9.01 11.97
N LEU A 40 5.56 10.26 12.15
CA LEU A 40 6.26 11.22 12.99
C LEU A 40 5.67 11.32 14.40
N ASP A 41 4.35 11.41 14.50
CA ASP A 41 3.68 11.61 15.79
C ASP A 41 2.20 11.21 15.72
N GLY A 42 1.60 10.91 16.89
CA GLY A 42 0.21 10.53 17.07
C GLY A 42 0.02 9.12 17.61
N HIS A 43 -1.17 8.58 17.42
CA HIS A 43 -1.53 7.22 17.79
C HIS A 43 -2.13 6.49 16.60
N ALA A 44 -1.42 5.54 16.04
CA ALA A 44 -1.89 4.77 14.90
C ALA A 44 -1.53 3.28 14.99
N GLU A 45 -2.43 2.43 14.51
CA GLU A 45 -2.15 1.04 14.19
C GLU A 45 -1.89 0.91 12.69
N PHE A 46 -0.94 0.05 12.35
CA PHE A 46 -0.69 -0.41 11.00
C PHE A 46 -1.08 -1.88 10.88
N ILE A 47 -1.90 -2.19 9.89
CA ILE A 47 -2.41 -3.54 9.59
C ILE A 47 -1.94 -3.91 8.19
N TRP A 48 -1.41 -5.11 8.03
CA TRP A 48 -0.98 -5.66 6.72
C TRP A 48 -1.29 -7.15 6.63
N GLU A 49 -0.97 -7.81 5.53
CA GLU A 49 -1.33 -9.21 5.28
C GLU A 49 -0.84 -10.22 6.33
N HIS A 50 0.18 -9.90 7.12
CA HIS A 50 0.77 -10.83 8.08
C HIS A 50 0.46 -10.51 9.55
N GLY A 51 -0.12 -9.35 9.83
CA GLY A 51 -0.45 -8.96 11.20
C GLY A 51 -0.80 -7.50 11.37
N LYS A 52 -0.69 -7.02 12.59
CA LYS A 52 -0.89 -5.62 12.95
C LYS A 52 0.07 -5.19 14.06
N THR A 53 0.40 -3.92 14.09
CA THR A 53 1.25 -3.32 15.13
C THR A 53 0.83 -1.87 15.41
N VAL A 54 1.11 -1.41 16.63
CA VAL A 54 1.00 0.01 16.97
C VAL A 54 2.27 0.72 16.52
N LEU A 55 2.12 1.80 15.77
CA LEU A 55 3.25 2.59 15.32
C LEU A 55 3.81 3.44 16.45
N LYS A 56 5.12 3.42 16.59
CA LYS A 56 5.87 4.35 17.45
C LYS A 56 6.28 5.58 16.62
N PRO A 57 6.42 6.75 17.21
CA PRO A 57 7.01 7.90 16.53
C PRO A 57 8.35 7.53 15.87
N TYR A 58 8.63 8.14 14.72
CA TYR A 58 9.82 7.91 13.88
C TYR A 58 9.90 6.50 13.27
N THR A 59 8.75 5.87 13.06
CA THR A 59 8.67 4.59 12.35
C THR A 59 8.55 4.81 10.85
N LEU A 60 9.43 4.18 10.08
CA LEU A 60 9.29 4.03 8.62
C LEU A 60 8.61 2.71 8.31
N VAL A 61 7.51 2.77 7.58
CA VAL A 61 6.83 1.62 6.99
C VAL A 61 7.09 1.61 5.50
N ILE A 62 7.64 0.51 5.00
CA ILE A 62 7.84 0.27 3.57
C ILE A 62 6.68 -0.59 3.09
N ILE A 63 5.97 -0.10 2.09
CA ILE A 63 4.82 -0.78 1.51
C ILE A 63 5.07 -0.95 0.02
N PRO A 64 5.50 -2.14 -0.42
CA PRO A 64 5.64 -2.41 -1.84
C PRO A 64 4.28 -2.35 -2.54
N LYS A 65 4.29 -2.07 -3.84
CA LYS A 65 3.06 -2.08 -4.64
C LYS A 65 2.31 -3.41 -4.53
N GLU A 66 0.99 -3.36 -4.66
CA GLU A 66 0.11 -4.54 -4.67
C GLU A 66 -0.04 -5.25 -3.30
N HIS A 67 0.47 -4.65 -2.20
CA HIS A 67 0.30 -5.19 -0.86
C HIS A 67 -0.85 -4.52 -0.12
N PHE A 68 -1.68 -5.35 0.51
CA PHE A 68 -2.76 -4.86 1.38
C PHE A 68 -2.18 -4.22 2.63
N HIS A 69 -2.68 -3.03 2.94
CA HIS A 69 -2.38 -2.37 4.21
C HIS A 69 -3.52 -1.44 4.63
N GLN A 70 -3.49 -1.07 5.90
CA GLN A 70 -4.42 -0.11 6.48
C GLN A 70 -3.76 0.60 7.66
N PHE A 71 -3.99 1.90 7.76
CA PHE A 71 -3.70 2.67 8.96
C PHE A 71 -5.01 2.95 9.70
N ILE A 72 -5.01 2.72 11.03
CA ILE A 72 -6.11 3.09 11.91
C ILE A 72 -5.56 4.12 12.89
N VAL A 73 -6.11 5.33 12.85
CA VAL A 73 -5.68 6.41 13.74
C VAL A 73 -6.60 6.47 14.94
N HIS A 74 -6.02 6.60 16.12
CA HIS A 74 -6.70 6.72 17.40
C HIS A 74 -6.43 8.10 18.02
N GLY A 75 -7.40 8.60 18.80
CA GLY A 75 -7.27 9.89 19.49
C GLY A 75 -7.65 11.10 18.64
N LYS A 76 -6.98 12.23 18.86
CA LYS A 76 -7.26 13.47 18.12
C LYS A 76 -6.60 13.41 16.75
N GLU A 77 -7.39 13.64 15.73
CA GLU A 77 -6.91 13.65 14.34
C GLU A 77 -5.78 14.65 14.10
N SER A 78 -5.81 15.78 14.79
CA SER A 78 -4.80 16.84 14.70
C SER A 78 -3.39 16.43 15.12
N ASP A 79 -3.26 15.38 15.92
CA ASP A 79 -1.97 14.95 16.47
C ASP A 79 -1.24 13.97 15.56
N TYR A 80 -1.90 13.53 14.48
CA TYR A 80 -1.34 12.56 13.53
C TYR A 80 -0.47 13.26 12.47
N ILE A 81 0.83 13.03 12.53
CA ILE A 81 1.81 13.64 11.63
C ILE A 81 2.58 12.57 10.88
N ARG A 82 2.67 12.73 9.56
CA ARG A 82 3.31 11.77 8.67
C ARG A 82 3.97 12.39 7.46
N CYS A 83 4.93 11.66 6.91
CA CYS A 83 5.47 11.90 5.58
C CYS A 83 5.32 10.65 4.73
N LEU A 84 5.16 10.80 3.44
CA LEU A 84 5.10 9.65 2.54
C LEU A 84 5.69 9.96 1.16
N PHE A 85 6.29 8.92 0.57
CA PHE A 85 6.62 8.85 -0.85
C PHE A 85 5.68 7.87 -1.52
N ASN A 86 5.12 8.27 -2.67
CA ASN A 86 4.37 7.40 -3.56
C ASN A 86 5.01 7.43 -4.94
N PHE A 87 5.40 6.26 -5.46
CA PHE A 87 6.01 6.11 -6.78
C PHE A 87 5.79 4.70 -7.32
N GLU A 88 5.61 4.59 -8.62
CA GLU A 88 5.51 3.29 -9.30
C GLU A 88 6.89 2.78 -9.73
N SER A 89 7.68 3.69 -10.30
CA SER A 89 9.08 3.52 -10.70
C SER A 89 9.76 4.88 -10.71
N VAL A 90 11.07 4.91 -10.53
CA VAL A 90 11.90 6.11 -10.70
C VAL A 90 13.09 5.68 -11.54
N SER A 91 13.23 6.24 -12.76
CA SER A 91 14.07 5.71 -13.82
C SER A 91 15.49 5.36 -13.39
N GLU A 92 16.12 6.22 -12.60
CA GLU A 92 17.51 6.04 -12.15
C GLU A 92 17.64 5.18 -10.88
N LEU A 93 16.52 4.78 -10.25
CA LEU A 93 16.47 4.09 -8.96
C LEU A 93 15.83 2.70 -9.03
N ASN A 94 15.41 2.23 -10.20
CA ASN A 94 14.64 0.99 -10.33
C ASN A 94 15.38 -0.23 -9.77
N ASP A 95 16.69 -0.36 -10.00
CA ASP A 95 17.46 -1.49 -9.44
C ASP A 95 17.47 -1.49 -7.92
N LEU A 96 17.56 -0.29 -7.29
CA LEU A 96 17.47 -0.13 -5.85
C LEU A 96 16.05 -0.42 -5.32
N ILE A 97 15.03 0.06 -6.02
CA ILE A 97 13.63 -0.19 -5.70
C ILE A 97 13.36 -1.70 -5.71
N ASP A 98 13.74 -2.39 -6.78
CA ASP A 98 13.55 -3.83 -6.93
C ASP A 98 14.36 -4.65 -5.91
N LEU A 99 15.53 -4.15 -5.48
CA LEU A 99 16.33 -4.77 -4.45
C LEU A 99 15.71 -4.62 -3.07
N LYS A 100 15.23 -3.40 -2.73
CA LYS A 100 14.84 -3.00 -1.37
C LYS A 100 13.36 -3.15 -1.05
N LEU A 101 12.46 -3.02 -2.03
CA LEU A 101 11.02 -2.95 -1.80
C LEU A 101 10.31 -4.25 -2.25
N LYS A 102 10.65 -5.37 -1.62
CA LYS A 102 10.08 -6.69 -1.94
C LYS A 102 8.90 -7.05 -1.06
N GLU A 103 8.98 -6.71 0.22
CA GLU A 103 8.00 -7.06 1.24
C GLU A 103 7.74 -5.88 2.16
N ILE A 104 6.58 -5.88 2.81
CA ILE A 104 6.28 -4.88 3.85
C ILE A 104 7.31 -5.01 4.97
N SER A 105 7.92 -3.88 5.33
CA SER A 105 8.94 -3.80 6.36
C SER A 105 8.73 -2.58 7.24
N ILE A 106 9.05 -2.71 8.52
CA ILE A 106 8.84 -1.67 9.53
C ILE A 106 10.16 -1.42 10.24
N PHE A 107 10.59 -0.16 10.27
CA PHE A 107 11.83 0.27 10.89
C PHE A 107 11.57 1.41 11.86
N CYS A 108 12.09 1.32 13.07
CA CYS A 108 12.08 2.40 14.04
C CYS A 108 13.51 2.93 14.20
N GLU A 109 13.93 3.81 13.27
CA GLU A 109 15.29 4.35 13.25
C GLU A 109 15.31 5.88 13.17
N ASN A 110 15.88 6.51 14.20
CA ASN A 110 16.07 7.97 14.24
C ASN A 110 16.98 8.50 13.13
N LYS A 111 17.87 7.66 12.57
CA LYS A 111 18.82 8.06 11.50
C LYS A 111 18.15 8.56 10.23
N LEU A 112 16.92 8.11 9.96
CA LEU A 112 16.17 8.53 8.77
C LEU A 112 15.43 9.86 8.97
N THR A 113 15.29 10.31 10.21
CA THR A 113 14.57 11.55 10.55
C THR A 113 15.16 12.77 9.84
N ASP A 114 16.48 12.86 9.75
CA ASP A 114 17.16 13.98 9.08
C ASP A 114 16.78 14.12 7.60
N ILE A 115 16.61 12.99 6.90
CA ILE A 115 16.19 13.00 5.50
C ILE A 115 14.78 13.57 5.37
N PHE A 116 13.86 13.14 6.24
CA PHE A 116 12.49 13.63 6.23
C PHE A 116 12.38 15.09 6.69
N CYS A 117 13.20 15.54 7.64
CA CYS A 117 13.29 16.96 8.02
C CYS A 117 13.70 17.82 6.82
N LYS A 118 14.76 17.45 6.09
CA LYS A 118 15.21 18.17 4.89
C LYS A 118 14.15 18.15 3.78
N LEU A 119 13.44 17.05 3.59
CA LEU A 119 12.32 16.97 2.66
C LEU A 119 11.17 17.91 3.05
N ASN A 120 10.86 18.02 4.34
CA ASN A 120 9.83 18.94 4.83
C ASN A 120 10.25 20.39 4.62
N GLU A 121 11.50 20.77 4.89
CA GLU A 121 12.06 22.09 4.58
C GLU A 121 11.99 22.37 3.07
N LEU A 122 12.32 21.39 2.23
CA LEU A 122 12.26 21.51 0.78
C LEU A 122 10.83 21.83 0.30
N THR A 123 9.79 21.28 0.93
CA THR A 123 8.39 21.60 0.59
C THR A 123 8.06 23.08 0.82
N LEU A 124 8.76 23.73 1.77
CA LEU A 124 8.55 25.13 2.18
C LEU A 124 9.47 26.11 1.46
N SER A 125 10.53 25.61 0.81
CA SER A 125 11.55 26.45 0.18
C SER A 125 10.97 27.23 -1.00
N SER A 126 11.61 28.35 -1.33
CA SER A 126 11.32 29.16 -2.53
C SER A 126 12.02 28.64 -3.79
N MET A 127 12.67 27.47 -3.72
CA MET A 127 13.37 26.86 -4.86
C MET A 127 12.43 26.59 -6.02
N GLN A 128 12.96 26.61 -7.24
CA GLN A 128 12.21 26.31 -8.44
C GLN A 128 11.79 24.83 -8.47
N ASN A 129 10.68 24.53 -9.14
CA ASN A 129 10.16 23.16 -9.20
C ASN A 129 11.16 22.14 -9.76
N PHE A 130 11.99 22.51 -10.73
CA PHE A 130 12.99 21.59 -11.28
C PHE A 130 14.10 21.25 -10.26
N GLU A 131 14.52 22.22 -9.42
CA GLU A 131 15.50 22.00 -8.35
C GLU A 131 14.89 21.09 -7.27
N LYS A 132 13.64 21.34 -6.87
CA LYS A 132 12.91 20.47 -5.94
C LYS A 132 12.79 19.05 -6.47
N ASN A 133 12.54 18.88 -7.77
CA ASN A 133 12.44 17.57 -8.41
C ASN A 133 13.76 16.79 -8.37
N ILE A 134 14.90 17.47 -8.53
CA ILE A 134 16.22 16.84 -8.39
C ILE A 134 16.45 16.41 -6.95
N LEU A 135 16.23 17.32 -6.00
CA LEU A 135 16.51 17.05 -4.58
C LEU A 135 15.60 15.98 -3.99
N VAL A 136 14.32 15.96 -4.35
CA VAL A 136 13.40 14.92 -3.82
C VAL A 136 13.80 13.51 -4.31
N LYS A 137 14.29 13.38 -5.54
CA LYS A 137 14.84 12.11 -6.04
C LYS A 137 16.15 11.73 -5.33
N ALA A 138 17.03 12.71 -5.09
CA ALA A 138 18.27 12.49 -4.37
C ALA A 138 18.02 12.01 -2.92
N TYR A 139 17.07 12.62 -2.24
CA TYR A 139 16.66 12.15 -0.89
C TYR A 139 16.00 10.77 -0.90
N LEU A 140 15.20 10.45 -1.91
CA LEU A 140 14.68 9.09 -2.08
C LEU A 140 15.82 8.10 -2.31
N ALA A 141 16.79 8.42 -3.16
CA ALA A 141 17.97 7.59 -3.38
C ALA A 141 18.76 7.37 -2.08
N GLN A 142 19.02 8.43 -1.33
CA GLN A 142 19.72 8.36 -0.04
C GLN A 142 18.95 7.48 0.96
N LEU A 143 17.62 7.60 1.01
CA LEU A 143 16.75 6.77 1.86
C LEU A 143 16.87 5.30 1.46
N LEU A 144 16.73 4.97 0.17
CA LEU A 144 16.80 3.60 -0.33
C LEU A 144 18.19 2.97 -0.06
N VAL A 145 19.28 3.72 -0.22
CA VAL A 145 20.64 3.24 0.08
C VAL A 145 20.82 2.98 1.58
N ALA A 146 20.22 3.83 2.44
CA ALA A 146 20.32 3.67 3.89
C ALA A 146 19.54 2.45 4.42
N LEU A 147 18.55 1.94 3.67
CA LEU A 147 17.82 0.74 4.06
C LEU A 147 18.71 -0.50 4.03
N PRO A 148 18.60 -1.42 5.00
CA PRO A 148 19.35 -2.68 5.00
C PRO A 148 19.00 -3.55 3.79
N ASN A 149 19.95 -4.41 3.35
CA ASN A 149 19.71 -5.32 2.22
C ASN A 149 18.85 -6.53 2.61
N THR A 150 18.94 -6.96 3.85
CA THR A 150 18.09 -8.00 4.43
C THR A 150 17.14 -7.35 5.41
N MET A 151 15.89 -7.29 5.02
CA MET A 151 14.85 -6.70 5.84
C MET A 151 14.36 -7.74 6.85
N GLN A 152 15.00 -7.82 8.01
CA GLN A 152 14.35 -8.41 9.17
C GLN A 152 13.40 -7.33 9.72
N ALA A 153 12.12 -7.48 9.43
CA ALA A 153 11.13 -6.66 10.07
C ALA A 153 11.21 -6.92 11.59
N GLU A 154 11.54 -5.90 12.35
CA GLU A 154 11.44 -5.96 13.81
C GLU A 154 9.97 -5.96 14.21
N PHE A 155 9.35 -7.14 14.09
CA PHE A 155 7.97 -7.36 14.50
C PHE A 155 7.87 -7.71 16.00
N GLU A 156 8.74 -7.16 16.86
CA GLU A 156 8.77 -7.50 18.30
C GLU A 156 7.40 -7.41 19.01
N ASN A 157 6.43 -6.69 18.44
CA ASN A 157 5.09 -6.55 19.01
C ASN A 157 3.96 -6.74 17.98
N ALA A 158 4.24 -7.39 16.84
CA ALA A 158 3.17 -7.63 15.87
C ALA A 158 2.19 -8.69 16.39
N LEU A 159 0.94 -8.31 16.49
CA LEU A 159 -0.15 -9.24 16.77
C LEU A 159 -0.40 -10.07 15.51
N ILE A 160 -0.18 -11.38 15.64
CA ILE A 160 -0.39 -12.32 14.54
C ILE A 160 -1.90 -12.58 14.40
N PHE A 161 -2.40 -12.53 13.18
CA PHE A 161 -3.79 -12.84 12.87
C PHE A 161 -4.18 -14.27 13.28
N HIS A 162 -5.47 -14.47 13.46
CA HIS A 162 -6.04 -15.78 13.68
C HIS A 162 -5.55 -16.79 12.60
N PRO A 163 -5.23 -18.05 12.96
CA PRO A 163 -4.72 -19.05 12.01
C PRO A 163 -5.58 -19.21 10.74
N ILE A 164 -6.90 -19.12 10.89
CA ILE A 164 -7.84 -19.19 9.76
C ILE A 164 -7.66 -18.02 8.79
N THR A 165 -7.47 -16.80 9.30
CA THR A 165 -7.19 -15.61 8.46
C THR A 165 -5.90 -15.78 7.70
N ARG A 166 -4.82 -16.23 8.36
CA ARG A 166 -3.52 -16.48 7.72
C ARG A 166 -3.62 -17.53 6.61
N ASN A 167 -4.30 -18.65 6.90
CA ASN A 167 -4.48 -19.71 5.90
C ASN A 167 -5.37 -19.24 4.74
N ALA A 168 -6.39 -18.41 5.01
CA ALA A 168 -7.21 -17.80 3.96
C ALA A 168 -6.36 -16.89 3.05
N LEU A 169 -5.51 -16.05 3.60
CA LEU A 169 -4.60 -15.19 2.83
C LEU A 169 -3.65 -16.01 1.96
N LEU A 170 -3.04 -17.07 2.51
CA LEU A 170 -2.18 -17.97 1.76
C LEU A 170 -2.93 -18.65 0.60
N TYR A 171 -4.14 -19.15 0.85
CA TYR A 171 -4.97 -19.76 -0.18
C TYR A 171 -5.33 -18.75 -1.28
N ILE A 172 -5.79 -17.55 -0.90
CA ILE A 172 -6.16 -16.48 -1.84
C ILE A 172 -4.96 -16.14 -2.73
N ASN A 173 -3.80 -15.87 -2.15
CA ASN A 173 -2.59 -15.49 -2.90
C ASN A 173 -2.16 -16.60 -3.88
N LYS A 174 -2.21 -17.87 -3.45
CA LYS A 174 -1.87 -19.02 -4.30
C LYS A 174 -2.85 -19.24 -5.46
N ASN A 175 -4.12 -18.87 -5.28
CA ASN A 175 -5.19 -19.17 -6.23
C ASN A 175 -5.74 -17.92 -6.95
N MET A 176 -5.07 -16.77 -6.87
CA MET A 176 -5.56 -15.50 -7.42
C MET A 176 -5.99 -15.57 -8.88
N LYS A 177 -5.24 -16.31 -9.71
CA LYS A 177 -5.52 -16.50 -11.14
C LYS A 177 -6.58 -17.57 -11.43
N LYS A 178 -7.13 -18.21 -10.39
CA LYS A 178 -8.17 -19.23 -10.56
C LYS A 178 -9.52 -18.67 -10.11
N ALA A 179 -10.58 -19.07 -10.79
CA ALA A 179 -11.92 -18.81 -10.32
C ALA A 179 -12.21 -19.71 -9.12
N PHE A 180 -12.31 -19.14 -7.93
CA PHE A 180 -12.75 -19.81 -6.70
C PHE A 180 -13.83 -18.97 -6.00
N THR A 181 -14.62 -19.63 -5.18
CA THR A 181 -15.67 -19.02 -4.35
C THR A 181 -15.24 -19.03 -2.87
N ILE A 182 -15.92 -18.24 -2.05
CA ILE A 182 -15.73 -18.31 -0.59
C ILE A 182 -16.15 -19.68 -0.04
N ALA A 183 -17.12 -20.33 -0.67
CA ALA A 183 -17.51 -21.69 -0.31
C ALA A 183 -16.37 -22.69 -0.56
N ASP A 184 -15.61 -22.55 -1.66
CA ASP A 184 -14.46 -23.41 -1.91
C ASP A 184 -13.36 -23.15 -0.87
N LEU A 185 -13.09 -21.89 -0.55
CA LEU A 185 -12.12 -21.50 0.47
C LEU A 185 -12.52 -22.01 1.86
N SER A 186 -13.80 -21.87 2.26
CA SER A 186 -14.27 -22.34 3.55
C SER A 186 -14.22 -23.87 3.68
N ARG A 187 -14.46 -24.59 2.58
CA ARG A 187 -14.32 -26.04 2.51
C ARG A 187 -12.87 -26.48 2.68
N GLU A 188 -11.95 -25.81 1.98
CA GLU A 188 -10.51 -26.06 2.11
C GLU A 188 -9.99 -25.83 3.54
N LEU A 189 -10.52 -24.81 4.21
CA LEU A 189 -10.12 -24.49 5.58
C LEU A 189 -10.92 -25.25 6.65
N HIS A 190 -11.83 -26.15 6.25
CA HIS A 190 -12.68 -26.93 7.14
C HIS A 190 -13.49 -26.08 8.14
N VAL A 191 -13.99 -24.92 7.70
CA VAL A 191 -14.80 -24.01 8.53
C VAL A 191 -16.06 -23.57 7.79
N SER A 192 -17.06 -23.05 8.53
CA SER A 192 -18.22 -22.44 7.86
C SER A 192 -17.85 -21.13 7.18
N ALA A 193 -18.50 -20.80 6.06
CA ALA A 193 -18.27 -19.53 5.35
C ALA A 193 -18.57 -18.30 6.24
N SER A 194 -19.56 -18.40 7.12
CA SER A 194 -19.92 -17.35 8.07
C SER A 194 -18.80 -17.11 9.10
N TYR A 195 -18.26 -18.17 9.67
CA TYR A 195 -17.15 -18.08 10.62
C TYR A 195 -15.88 -17.51 9.96
N LEU A 196 -15.53 -18.00 8.77
CA LEU A 196 -14.43 -17.48 7.98
C LEU A 196 -14.60 -15.97 7.72
N ALA A 197 -15.79 -15.55 7.26
CA ALA A 197 -16.05 -14.13 6.97
C ALA A 197 -15.95 -13.25 8.23
N HIS A 198 -16.43 -13.76 9.37
CA HIS A 198 -16.35 -13.06 10.65
C HIS A 198 -14.91 -12.86 11.11
N VAL A 199 -14.13 -13.94 11.18
CA VAL A 199 -12.73 -13.90 11.64
C VAL A 199 -11.87 -13.04 10.72
N PHE A 200 -12.00 -13.21 9.41
CA PHE A 200 -11.27 -12.42 8.41
C PHE A 200 -11.58 -10.92 8.54
N LYS A 201 -12.85 -10.56 8.71
CA LYS A 201 -13.26 -9.17 8.89
C LYS A 201 -12.81 -8.59 10.23
N SER A 202 -12.78 -9.40 11.28
CA SER A 202 -12.27 -8.99 12.60
C SER A 202 -10.79 -8.64 12.56
N ASP A 203 -9.99 -9.42 11.82
CA ASP A 203 -8.54 -9.21 11.73
C ASP A 203 -8.17 -8.08 10.78
N LEU A 204 -8.75 -8.08 9.57
CA LEU A 204 -8.36 -7.17 8.48
C LEU A 204 -9.31 -5.99 8.30
N HIS A 205 -10.39 -5.91 9.08
CA HIS A 205 -11.45 -4.90 8.96
C HIS A 205 -12.06 -4.74 7.57
N ILE A 206 -11.76 -5.66 6.63
CA ILE A 206 -12.28 -5.73 5.27
C ILE A 206 -13.02 -7.05 5.06
N SER A 207 -14.08 -7.05 4.27
CA SER A 207 -14.71 -8.32 3.90
C SER A 207 -13.80 -9.12 2.96
N ILE A 208 -13.84 -10.44 3.08
CA ILE A 208 -13.07 -11.34 2.22
C ILE A 208 -13.41 -11.17 0.72
N HIS A 209 -14.67 -10.84 0.40
CA HIS A 209 -15.09 -10.50 -0.96
C HIS A 209 -14.40 -9.26 -1.50
N GLN A 210 -14.38 -8.20 -0.70
CA GLN A 210 -13.75 -6.94 -1.09
C GLN A 210 -12.25 -7.11 -1.25
N TYR A 211 -11.60 -7.82 -0.34
CA TYR A 211 -10.17 -8.15 -0.41
C TYR A 211 -9.82 -8.88 -1.72
N ILE A 212 -10.55 -9.95 -2.05
CA ILE A 212 -10.33 -10.73 -3.28
C ILE A 212 -10.58 -9.85 -4.52
N LEU A 213 -11.64 -9.02 -4.50
CA LEU A 213 -11.97 -8.13 -5.60
C LEU A 213 -10.82 -7.15 -5.88
N GLU A 214 -10.32 -6.48 -4.86
CA GLU A 214 -9.23 -5.49 -4.98
C GLU A 214 -7.94 -6.14 -5.51
N LYS A 215 -7.54 -7.27 -4.94
CA LYS A 215 -6.37 -8.03 -5.42
C LYS A 215 -6.51 -8.44 -6.90
N ARG A 216 -7.69 -8.90 -7.33
CA ARG A 216 -7.96 -9.25 -8.72
C ARG A 216 -7.92 -8.05 -9.66
N LEU A 217 -8.45 -6.90 -9.23
CA LEU A 217 -8.41 -5.67 -10.03
C LEU A 217 -6.98 -5.19 -10.27
N ILE A 218 -6.13 -5.26 -9.25
CA ILE A 218 -4.71 -4.90 -9.36
C ILE A 218 -3.97 -5.86 -10.29
N ALA A 219 -4.17 -7.16 -10.13
CA ALA A 219 -3.60 -8.15 -11.02
C ALA A 219 -4.03 -7.93 -12.48
N ALA A 220 -5.31 -7.62 -12.70
CA ALA A 220 -5.83 -7.29 -14.03
C ALA A 220 -5.23 -5.98 -14.59
N ASN A 221 -5.05 -4.95 -13.76
CA ASN A 221 -4.38 -3.71 -14.17
C ASN A 221 -2.96 -3.98 -14.69
N LYS A 222 -2.19 -4.77 -13.95
CA LYS A 222 -0.84 -5.19 -14.34
C LYS A 222 -0.83 -5.94 -15.67
N GLU A 223 -1.74 -6.89 -15.84
CA GLU A 223 -1.88 -7.68 -17.07
C GLU A 223 -2.28 -6.79 -18.27
N ILE A 224 -3.20 -5.84 -18.06
CA ILE A 224 -3.59 -4.87 -19.10
C ILE A 224 -2.42 -4.00 -19.52
N ARG A 225 -1.61 -3.53 -18.59
CA ARG A 225 -0.42 -2.72 -18.89
C ARG A 225 0.61 -3.49 -19.71
N GLN A 226 0.72 -4.79 -19.49
CA GLN A 226 1.66 -5.66 -20.23
C GLN A 226 1.13 -6.05 -21.61
N THR A 227 -0.13 -6.45 -21.70
CA THR A 227 -0.71 -7.05 -22.90
C THR A 227 -1.59 -6.12 -23.72
N GLY A 228 -2.18 -5.12 -23.08
CA GLY A 228 -3.21 -4.24 -23.62
C GLY A 228 -4.56 -4.91 -23.85
N ASN A 229 -4.75 -6.16 -23.39
CA ASN A 229 -5.99 -6.91 -23.60
C ASN A 229 -6.82 -6.99 -22.29
N ALA A 230 -7.70 -6.01 -22.11
CA ALA A 230 -8.52 -5.92 -20.90
C ALA A 230 -9.51 -7.07 -20.72
N MET A 231 -10.05 -7.61 -21.82
CA MET A 231 -10.99 -8.73 -21.74
C MET A 231 -10.31 -10.01 -21.28
N GLN A 232 -9.13 -10.32 -21.84
CA GLN A 232 -8.35 -11.48 -21.44
C GLN A 232 -7.84 -11.32 -20.00
N ALA A 233 -7.31 -10.16 -19.65
CA ALA A 233 -6.85 -9.87 -18.29
C ALA A 233 -7.97 -10.05 -17.23
N ALA A 234 -9.19 -9.61 -17.51
CA ALA A 234 -10.32 -9.82 -16.63
C ALA A 234 -10.59 -11.31 -16.42
N LYS A 235 -10.60 -12.10 -17.52
CA LYS A 235 -10.83 -13.55 -17.47
C LYS A 235 -9.73 -14.27 -16.68
N ASP A 236 -8.47 -13.96 -16.95
CA ASP A 236 -7.31 -14.59 -16.32
C ASP A 236 -7.20 -14.23 -14.82
N CYS A 237 -7.73 -13.08 -14.42
CA CYS A 237 -7.85 -12.67 -13.03
C CYS A 237 -9.15 -13.12 -12.34
N GLY A 238 -9.92 -14.04 -12.94
CA GLY A 238 -11.05 -14.70 -12.31
C GLY A 238 -12.35 -13.92 -12.28
N PHE A 239 -12.50 -12.90 -13.14
CA PHE A 239 -13.80 -12.23 -13.34
C PHE A 239 -14.69 -13.05 -14.27
N ARG A 240 -15.94 -13.28 -13.84
CA ARG A 240 -16.91 -14.08 -14.60
C ARG A 240 -17.59 -13.29 -15.70
N ASP A 241 -17.76 -11.98 -15.52
CA ASP A 241 -18.36 -11.09 -16.50
C ASP A 241 -17.56 -9.80 -16.64
N TYR A 242 -17.46 -9.32 -17.88
CA TYR A 242 -16.68 -8.13 -18.19
C TYR A 242 -17.36 -6.84 -17.73
N SER A 243 -18.68 -6.79 -17.68
CA SER A 243 -19.42 -5.59 -17.29
C SER A 243 -19.22 -5.28 -15.80
N GLY A 244 -19.25 -6.31 -14.95
CA GLY A 244 -18.94 -6.21 -13.53
C GLY A 244 -17.49 -5.79 -13.31
N PHE A 245 -16.54 -6.42 -14.03
CA PHE A 245 -15.14 -6.03 -14.00
C PHE A 245 -14.94 -4.55 -14.37
N TYR A 246 -15.50 -4.10 -15.51
CA TYR A 246 -15.38 -2.74 -15.99
C TYR A 246 -15.82 -1.70 -14.95
N LYS A 247 -16.99 -1.91 -14.33
CA LYS A 247 -17.53 -1.02 -13.30
C LYS A 247 -16.61 -0.91 -12.09
N GLN A 248 -16.13 -2.05 -11.59
CA GLN A 248 -15.26 -2.10 -10.42
C GLN A 248 -13.87 -1.52 -10.73
N TYR A 249 -13.34 -1.80 -11.91
CA TYR A 249 -12.07 -1.27 -12.39
C TYR A 249 -12.11 0.26 -12.46
N LYS A 250 -13.11 0.81 -13.13
CA LYS A 250 -13.30 2.27 -13.24
C LYS A 250 -13.49 2.93 -11.87
N LYS A 251 -14.21 2.27 -10.96
CA LYS A 251 -14.39 2.75 -9.58
C LYS A 251 -13.06 2.81 -8.83
N MET A 252 -12.19 1.82 -9.01
CA MET A 252 -10.93 1.70 -8.28
C MET A 252 -9.83 2.60 -8.86
N PHE A 253 -9.69 2.64 -10.18
CA PHE A 253 -8.58 3.35 -10.84
C PHE A 253 -8.96 4.71 -11.44
N GLY A 254 -10.23 5.10 -11.42
CA GLY A 254 -10.71 6.36 -11.98
C GLY A 254 -10.76 6.41 -13.51
N ILE A 255 -10.17 5.41 -14.18
CA ILE A 255 -10.10 5.28 -15.65
C ILE A 255 -10.71 3.95 -16.11
N SER A 256 -11.08 3.86 -17.37
CA SER A 256 -11.54 2.58 -17.93
C SER A 256 -10.34 1.62 -18.20
N PRO A 257 -10.58 0.30 -18.30
CA PRO A 257 -9.53 -0.66 -18.65
C PRO A 257 -8.86 -0.35 -20.00
N SER A 258 -9.60 0.21 -20.97
CA SER A 258 -9.08 0.58 -22.28
C SER A 258 -8.21 1.84 -22.27
N GLU A 259 -8.38 2.71 -21.26
CA GLU A 259 -7.58 3.92 -21.08
C GLU A 259 -6.29 3.65 -20.31
N THR A 260 -6.13 2.44 -19.79
CA THR A 260 -4.91 2.04 -19.05
C THR A 260 -3.70 2.05 -20.00
N LYS A 261 -2.72 2.91 -19.70
CA LYS A 261 -1.51 3.04 -20.51
C LYS A 261 -0.68 1.77 -20.43
N ARG A 262 -0.16 1.33 -21.56
CA ARG A 262 0.87 0.29 -21.65
C ARG A 262 2.22 0.84 -21.15
N PHE A 263 3.06 -0.04 -20.60
CA PHE A 263 4.46 0.28 -20.32
C PHE A 263 5.24 0.46 -21.61
#